data_aba940513c2e848d1f46d3a3d543acd0
#
_entry.id   aba940513c2e848d1f46d3a3d543acd0
#
_cell.length_a   1.000
_cell.length_b   1.000
_cell.length_c   1.000
_cell.angle_alpha   90.00
_cell.angle_beta   90.00
_cell.angle_gamma   90.00
#
_symmetry.space_group_name_H-M   'P 1'
#
loop_
_entity.id
_entity.type
_entity.pdbx_description
1 polymer ?
#
loop_
_entity_poly.entity_id
_entity_poly.type
_entity_poly.pdbx_seq_one_letter_code
_entity_poly.pdbx_strand_id
1 'polypeptide(L)'
;MYDTAARTIIEDQPTTTLNGIAASDVRAELDQILRSRVFIQSHRIRRFLQFIVEESLLGQPHRLKEYPIGLEVFDRREAFDPRVDSIVRVEARRLRNKLEEYYRTEGRDDHVRILLRKGSYMPVFEHRDFTGQGGPGPAPRRTVEIAPLSFINPAPNAGQLADEIQRRLAHVLIREGCLQVIAQPHSTAPAIELNGLSRHLTNADYVIEGSLEFLPTGSHLIVQLFNSADGSYKWSEATNFEYPDLRGVTELAQSLLRELVAPPDHAVIARRHSEHKEIRDFYLQGRYYWKLATPDSIRNSVACFTSALDFDSNYAAGWAALSQALLVSSMFGFLAPQEAGDRMKEAALKAVSLNPLLPEAHVALGSVLSLLDWNWAAGERELEKSIQLDSHDPTGHVAYGIHLACREKFESALAEVERALELDPASLFPNFILGWLYGVSRRYDEAVSQHMLVSQLAPDYGLPYFGLGLAYAGKGMFDDAIAHFTNANPLKCRSLLRGQLGYCYAMAGRREEALQEISALNERSPNYVSPVSFAAIYAGLNDPERALHHLERALEARDTSLPVNLLNPEFDTLRSEPRFQAIRQRLGLTEPRP
;
A
#
# COMPACT_ATOMS: atom_id res chain seq x y z
N MET A 1 21.55 46.92 42.79
CA MET A 1 20.49 47.86 43.19
C MET A 1 19.39 47.77 42.16
N TYR A 2 18.20 47.64 42.63
CA TYR A 2 16.89 47.46 42.00
C TYR A 2 16.48 45.99 41.84
N ASP A 3 15.41 45.60 42.32
CA ASP A 3 14.57 45.86 43.51
C ASP A 3 13.65 44.66 43.65
N THR A 4 13.50 44.26 44.88
CA THR A 4 12.66 43.12 45.29
C THR A 4 11.33 43.71 45.66
N ALA A 5 10.30 43.58 44.85
CA ALA A 5 8.94 43.74 45.38
C ALA A 5 7.87 43.21 44.43
N ALA A 6 7.05 42.42 44.96
CA ALA A 6 5.61 42.17 44.89
C ALA A 6 5.25 40.75 44.47
N ARG A 7 5.36 39.86 45.44
CA ARG A 7 4.40 38.74 45.55
C ARG A 7 3.10 39.30 46.10
N THR A 8 2.14 39.55 45.24
CA THR A 8 0.76 39.78 45.66
C THR A 8 0.02 38.48 45.56
N ILE A 9 -0.46 38.06 46.70
CA ILE A 9 -1.42 37.01 46.92
C ILE A 9 -2.68 37.34 46.10
N ILE A 10 -3.07 36.48 45.15
CA ILE A 10 -4.39 36.53 44.54
C ILE A 10 -5.21 35.39 45.17
N GLU A 11 -6.13 35.84 46.03
CA GLU A 11 -7.22 35.06 46.57
C GLU A 11 -8.16 34.55 45.47
N ASP A 12 -8.69 33.36 45.70
CA ASP A 12 -9.92 32.75 45.18
C ASP A 12 -10.59 33.44 43.99
N GLN A 13 -10.42 32.83 42.81
CA GLN A 13 -11.32 32.95 41.68
C GLN A 13 -11.94 31.58 41.35
N PRO A 14 -13.18 31.53 40.84
CA PRO A 14 -14.01 30.33 40.82
C PRO A 14 -13.39 29.22 39.97
N THR A 15 -13.44 28.01 40.45
CA THR A 15 -13.04 26.74 39.85
C THR A 15 -13.41 26.67 38.37
N THR A 16 -12.47 26.96 37.49
CA THR A 16 -12.60 26.69 36.07
C THR A 16 -12.52 25.18 35.89
N THR A 17 -13.65 24.53 35.68
CA THR A 17 -13.68 23.10 35.35
C THR A 17 -13.55 22.90 33.85
N LEU A 18 -12.53 22.18 33.42
CA LEU A 18 -12.36 21.71 32.04
C LEU A 18 -12.82 20.25 31.97
N ASN A 19 -13.91 19.98 31.28
CA ASN A 19 -14.56 18.65 31.23
C ASN A 19 -14.94 18.06 32.59
N GLY A 20 -15.29 18.92 33.56
CA GLY A 20 -15.67 18.48 34.92
C GLY A 20 -14.50 18.22 35.86
N ILE A 21 -13.26 18.45 35.46
CA ILE A 21 -12.04 18.30 36.27
C ILE A 21 -11.58 19.68 36.75
N ALA A 22 -11.24 19.80 38.05
CA ALA A 22 -10.74 21.03 38.59
C ALA A 22 -9.32 21.35 38.09
N ALA A 23 -9.03 22.61 37.81
CA ALA A 23 -7.71 23.04 37.34
C ALA A 23 -6.58 22.69 38.33
N SER A 24 -6.89 22.63 39.64
CA SER A 24 -5.98 22.16 40.69
C SER A 24 -5.53 20.71 40.46
N ASP A 25 -6.45 19.83 40.08
CA ASP A 25 -6.20 18.41 39.91
C ASP A 25 -5.37 18.15 38.68
N VAL A 26 -5.61 18.92 37.59
CA VAL A 26 -4.79 18.88 36.37
C VAL A 26 -3.37 19.33 36.65
N ARG A 27 -3.17 20.36 37.46
CA ARG A 27 -1.83 20.83 37.85
C ARG A 27 -1.11 19.85 38.77
N ALA A 28 -1.81 19.22 39.68
CA ALA A 28 -1.25 18.17 40.55
C ALA A 28 -0.75 16.99 39.70
N GLU A 29 -1.56 16.53 38.74
CA GLU A 29 -1.17 15.50 37.80
C GLU A 29 0.03 15.91 36.92
N LEU A 30 0.02 17.13 36.38
CA LEU A 30 1.16 17.67 35.62
C LEU A 30 2.45 17.62 36.45
N ASP A 31 2.41 18.07 37.69
CA ASP A 31 3.57 18.06 38.60
C ASP A 31 4.08 16.64 38.86
N GLN A 32 3.19 15.68 39.00
CA GLN A 32 3.53 14.27 39.20
C GLN A 32 4.23 13.71 37.95
N ILE A 33 3.67 13.92 36.75
CA ILE A 33 4.28 13.54 35.48
C ILE A 33 5.68 14.12 35.35
N LEU A 34 5.83 15.43 35.59
CA LEU A 34 7.12 16.11 35.44
C LEU A 34 8.20 15.62 36.42
N ARG A 35 7.84 15.04 37.56
CA ARG A 35 8.78 14.44 38.54
C ARG A 35 9.07 12.96 38.28
N SER A 36 8.33 12.30 37.38
CA SER A 36 8.48 10.87 37.07
C SER A 36 9.83 10.53 36.45
N ARG A 37 10.25 9.27 36.58
CA ARG A 37 11.48 8.76 35.93
C ARG A 37 11.41 8.84 34.41
N VAL A 38 10.21 8.70 33.85
CA VAL A 38 9.95 8.80 32.40
C VAL A 38 10.28 10.20 31.87
N PHE A 39 9.98 11.27 32.65
CA PHE A 39 10.12 12.66 32.19
C PHE A 39 11.35 13.38 32.72
N ILE A 40 11.93 12.98 33.87
CA ILE A 40 12.98 13.75 34.59
C ILE A 40 14.21 14.09 33.73
N GLN A 41 14.60 13.20 32.81
CA GLN A 41 15.77 13.41 31.94
C GLN A 41 15.44 14.16 30.65
N SER A 42 14.20 14.59 30.41
CA SER A 42 13.74 15.11 29.13
C SER A 42 13.33 16.59 29.23
N HIS A 43 14.28 17.47 29.46
CA HIS A 43 14.01 18.90 29.71
C HIS A 43 13.11 19.58 28.66
N ARG A 44 13.35 19.33 27.36
CA ARG A 44 12.52 19.92 26.27
C ARG A 44 11.09 19.42 26.29
N ILE A 45 10.87 18.13 26.51
CA ILE A 45 9.53 17.51 26.54
C ILE A 45 8.77 17.96 27.79
N ARG A 46 9.45 18.12 28.94
CA ARG A 46 8.86 18.68 30.16
C ARG A 46 8.35 20.11 29.93
N ARG A 47 9.21 20.98 29.36
CA ARG A 47 8.84 22.35 29.01
C ARG A 47 7.67 22.40 28.03
N PHE A 48 7.63 21.47 27.07
CA PHE A 48 6.54 21.37 26.11
C PHE A 48 5.22 20.95 26.77
N LEU A 49 5.23 19.90 27.60
CA LEU A 49 4.04 19.45 28.32
C LEU A 49 3.51 20.57 29.24
N GLN A 50 4.40 21.19 30.02
CA GLN A 50 4.04 22.28 30.92
C GLN A 50 3.40 23.44 30.16
N PHE A 51 3.98 23.88 29.05
CA PHE A 51 3.45 24.95 28.22
C PHE A 51 2.04 24.66 27.72
N ILE A 52 1.82 23.48 27.08
CA ILE A 52 0.51 23.19 26.49
C ILE A 52 -0.58 23.00 27.55
N VAL A 53 -0.25 22.47 28.72
CA VAL A 53 -1.23 22.32 29.83
C VAL A 53 -1.58 23.69 30.40
N GLU A 54 -0.60 24.54 30.74
CA GLU A 54 -0.88 25.87 31.32
C GLU A 54 -1.63 26.78 30.35
N GLU A 55 -1.26 26.81 29.05
CA GLU A 55 -1.97 27.61 28.04
C GLU A 55 -3.41 27.10 27.84
N SER A 56 -3.63 25.78 27.96
CA SER A 56 -4.96 25.20 27.91
C SER A 56 -5.80 25.61 29.13
N LEU A 57 -5.22 25.60 30.33
CA LEU A 57 -5.88 26.03 31.56
C LEU A 57 -6.19 27.53 31.57
N LEU A 58 -5.38 28.34 30.90
CA LEU A 58 -5.59 29.78 30.70
C LEU A 58 -6.62 30.11 29.61
N GLY A 59 -7.15 29.09 28.89
CA GLY A 59 -8.12 29.29 27.82
C GLY A 59 -7.53 29.97 26.58
N GLN A 60 -6.26 29.74 26.26
CA GLN A 60 -5.55 30.39 25.13
C GLN A 60 -5.26 29.41 23.97
N PRO A 61 -6.25 28.86 23.27
CA PRO A 61 -6.05 27.86 22.23
C PRO A 61 -5.27 28.37 21.02
N HIS A 62 -5.24 29.68 20.79
CA HIS A 62 -4.47 30.28 19.70
C HIS A 62 -2.96 30.16 19.90
N ARG A 63 -2.47 29.98 21.13
CA ARG A 63 -1.07 29.74 21.45
C ARG A 63 -0.67 28.27 21.29
N LEU A 64 -1.61 27.36 21.17
CA LEU A 64 -1.41 25.92 20.96
C LEU A 64 -1.30 25.56 19.47
N LYS A 65 -0.57 26.37 18.70
CA LYS A 65 -0.23 26.15 17.29
C LYS A 65 1.28 25.97 17.11
N GLU A 66 1.68 25.37 15.98
CA GLU A 66 3.11 25.06 15.73
C GLU A 66 4.01 26.27 15.86
N TYR A 67 3.60 27.43 15.35
CA TYR A 67 4.42 28.63 15.36
C TYR A 67 4.68 29.17 16.77
N PRO A 68 3.67 29.46 17.62
CA PRO A 68 3.91 29.89 19.00
C PRO A 68 4.70 28.86 19.82
N ILE A 69 4.41 27.59 19.68
CA ILE A 69 5.13 26.51 20.38
C ILE A 69 6.60 26.47 19.94
N GLY A 70 6.86 26.66 18.66
CA GLY A 70 8.22 26.70 18.11
C GLY A 70 9.06 27.82 18.74
N LEU A 71 8.48 29.00 18.88
CA LEU A 71 9.16 30.18 19.47
C LEU A 71 9.37 30.00 20.98
N GLU A 72 8.32 29.67 21.74
CA GLU A 72 8.33 29.75 23.18
C GLU A 72 8.84 28.49 23.89
N VAL A 73 8.66 27.34 23.29
CA VAL A 73 9.08 26.05 23.85
C VAL A 73 10.43 25.61 23.32
N PHE A 74 10.69 25.83 22.03
CA PHE A 74 11.87 25.30 21.34
C PHE A 74 12.89 26.40 20.98
N ASP A 75 12.71 27.61 21.49
CA ASP A 75 13.63 28.75 21.35
C ASP A 75 13.97 29.07 19.86
N ARG A 76 12.96 28.93 18.98
CA ARG A 76 13.10 29.26 17.56
C ARG A 76 13.04 30.78 17.38
N ARG A 77 13.72 31.29 16.33
CA ARG A 77 13.71 32.72 16.01
C ARG A 77 12.43 33.08 15.25
N GLU A 78 12.12 34.37 15.15
CA GLU A 78 10.93 34.89 14.43
C GLU A 78 10.82 34.43 12.97
N ALA A 79 11.93 34.05 12.33
CA ALA A 79 11.94 33.46 10.98
C ALA A 79 11.56 31.95 10.94
N PHE A 80 11.08 31.38 12.05
CA PHE A 80 10.66 29.98 12.11
C PHE A 80 9.43 29.71 11.18
N ASP A 81 9.60 28.81 10.21
CA ASP A 81 8.50 28.32 9.36
C ASP A 81 8.19 26.86 9.70
N PRO A 82 7.02 26.56 10.30
CA PRO A 82 6.63 25.19 10.64
C PRO A 82 6.53 24.24 9.44
N ARG A 83 6.42 24.75 8.21
CA ARG A 83 6.39 23.95 6.99
C ARG A 83 7.78 23.39 6.64
N VAL A 84 8.83 24.09 7.05
CA VAL A 84 10.23 23.73 6.78
C VAL A 84 10.86 23.03 7.99
N ASP A 85 10.68 23.57 9.21
CA ASP A 85 11.21 22.98 10.45
C ASP A 85 10.11 22.21 11.20
N SER A 86 10.18 20.90 11.18
CA SER A 86 9.19 19.99 11.78
C SER A 86 9.39 19.73 13.28
N ILE A 87 10.23 20.51 13.97
CA ILE A 87 10.62 20.27 15.39
C ILE A 87 9.41 20.07 16.31
N VAL A 88 8.37 20.91 16.18
CA VAL A 88 7.18 20.84 17.03
C VAL A 88 6.43 19.52 16.82
N ARG A 89 6.29 19.08 15.57
CA ARG A 89 5.63 17.80 15.23
C ARG A 89 6.40 16.61 15.77
N VAL A 90 7.71 16.61 15.64
CA VAL A 90 8.59 15.56 16.14
C VAL A 90 8.53 15.47 17.67
N GLU A 91 8.66 16.60 18.36
CA GLU A 91 8.63 16.62 19.81
C GLU A 91 7.22 16.35 20.38
N ALA A 92 6.16 16.74 19.68
CA ALA A 92 4.79 16.35 20.04
C ALA A 92 4.57 14.82 19.96
N ARG A 93 5.17 14.16 18.97
CA ARG A 93 5.16 12.69 18.88
C ARG A 93 5.90 12.06 20.06
N ARG A 94 7.10 12.58 20.39
CA ARG A 94 7.87 12.11 21.56
C ARG A 94 7.13 12.32 22.87
N LEU A 95 6.43 13.46 23.01
CA LEU A 95 5.62 13.77 24.19
C LEU A 95 4.48 12.75 24.36
N ARG A 96 3.76 12.42 23.27
CA ARG A 96 2.69 11.41 23.32
C ARG A 96 3.21 10.06 23.81
N ASN A 97 4.32 9.59 23.23
CA ASN A 97 4.92 8.30 23.62
C ASN A 97 5.32 8.29 25.10
N LYS A 98 5.87 9.41 25.62
CA LYS A 98 6.24 9.52 27.03
C LYS A 98 5.04 9.57 27.98
N LEU A 99 3.94 10.21 27.56
CA LEU A 99 2.71 10.19 28.34
C LEU A 99 2.10 8.78 28.39
N GLU A 100 2.10 8.05 27.27
CA GLU A 100 1.67 6.67 27.22
C GLU A 100 2.55 5.76 28.11
N GLU A 101 3.87 5.93 28.05
CA GLU A 101 4.82 5.19 28.90
C GLU A 101 4.56 5.48 30.39
N TYR A 102 4.39 6.75 30.75
CA TYR A 102 4.10 7.17 32.12
C TYR A 102 2.83 6.50 32.66
N TYR A 103 1.71 6.58 31.92
CA TYR A 103 0.43 6.00 32.36
C TYR A 103 0.39 4.46 32.29
N ARG A 104 1.32 3.83 31.61
CA ARG A 104 1.52 2.38 31.64
C ARG A 104 2.34 1.93 32.85
N THR A 105 3.22 2.80 33.37
CA THR A 105 4.18 2.47 34.44
C THR A 105 3.85 3.20 35.74
N GLU A 106 4.40 4.42 35.93
CA GLU A 106 4.35 5.16 37.18
C GLU A 106 2.96 5.77 37.47
N GLY A 107 2.26 6.27 36.44
CA GLY A 107 0.93 6.88 36.53
C GLY A 107 -0.21 5.91 36.30
N ARG A 108 0.02 4.60 36.52
CA ARG A 108 -0.99 3.57 36.28
C ARG A 108 -2.26 3.76 37.09
N ASP A 109 -2.13 4.28 38.30
CA ASP A 109 -3.22 4.42 39.25
C ASP A 109 -3.66 5.89 39.45
N ASP A 110 -3.23 6.80 38.59
CA ASP A 110 -3.57 8.24 38.66
C ASP A 110 -5.04 8.45 38.28
N HIS A 111 -5.74 9.33 39.05
CA HIS A 111 -7.16 9.63 38.87
C HIS A 111 -7.47 10.57 37.70
N VAL A 112 -6.49 11.41 37.31
CA VAL A 112 -6.59 12.32 36.18
C VAL A 112 -5.57 11.91 35.11
N ARG A 113 -5.97 11.97 33.88
CA ARG A 113 -5.07 11.73 32.73
C ARG A 113 -4.94 12.95 31.84
N ILE A 114 -3.70 13.27 31.47
CA ILE A 114 -3.37 14.29 30.48
C ILE A 114 -2.99 13.58 29.18
N LEU A 115 -3.79 13.77 28.14
CA LEU A 115 -3.62 13.14 26.84
C LEU A 115 -3.36 14.20 25.77
N LEU A 116 -2.54 13.87 24.76
CA LEU A 116 -2.29 14.73 23.61
C LEU A 116 -2.67 13.99 22.33
N ARG A 117 -3.83 14.32 21.75
CA ARG A 117 -4.33 13.64 20.53
C ARG A 117 -3.47 13.94 19.31
N LYS A 118 -3.36 12.97 18.38
CA LYS A 118 -2.65 13.14 17.11
C LYS A 118 -3.32 14.24 16.28
N GLY A 119 -2.51 15.12 15.69
CA GLY A 119 -3.01 16.26 14.90
C GLY A 119 -3.45 17.47 15.73
N SER A 120 -3.38 17.41 17.06
CA SER A 120 -3.68 18.53 17.98
C SER A 120 -2.52 18.76 18.95
N TYR A 121 -2.34 20.03 19.35
CA TYR A 121 -1.45 20.43 20.45
C TYR A 121 -2.24 20.82 21.71
N MET A 122 -3.57 20.72 21.64
CA MET A 122 -4.44 20.93 22.79
C MET A 122 -4.51 19.65 23.61
N PRO A 123 -4.12 19.67 24.90
CA PRO A 123 -4.24 18.52 25.78
C PRO A 123 -5.71 18.25 26.10
N VAL A 124 -6.03 16.97 26.32
CA VAL A 124 -7.35 16.51 26.78
C VAL A 124 -7.16 15.98 28.20
N PHE A 125 -8.07 16.35 29.11
CA PHE A 125 -8.07 15.91 30.48
C PHE A 125 -9.22 14.95 30.71
N GLU A 126 -8.95 13.79 31.32
CA GLU A 126 -9.93 12.72 31.54
C GLU A 126 -9.88 12.23 32.98
N HIS A 127 -11.04 12.01 33.62
CA HIS A 127 -11.14 11.30 34.89
C HIS A 127 -11.06 9.81 34.67
N ARG A 128 -10.35 9.11 35.55
CA ARG A 128 -10.35 7.66 35.62
C ARG A 128 -11.18 7.23 36.81
N ASP A 129 -12.37 6.70 36.54
CA ASP A 129 -13.23 6.14 37.61
C ASP A 129 -12.70 4.76 38.04
N PHE A 130 -12.11 4.71 39.23
CA PHE A 130 -11.78 3.47 39.93
C PHE A 130 -13.01 3.02 40.78
N THR A 131 -14.13 2.71 40.16
CA THR A 131 -15.17 1.94 40.86
C THR A 131 -14.80 0.46 40.77
N GLY A 132 -14.05 0.01 41.77
CA GLY A 132 -13.78 -1.41 41.95
C GLY A 132 -15.03 -2.17 42.30
N GLN A 133 -15.50 -3.02 41.41
CA GLN A 133 -16.04 -4.35 41.71
C GLN A 133 -16.06 -5.19 40.43
N GLY A 134 -15.40 -6.35 40.50
CA GLY A 134 -15.15 -7.24 39.37
C GLY A 134 -16.43 -7.92 38.87
N GLY A 135 -16.74 -7.58 37.64
CA GLY A 135 -17.42 -8.41 36.68
C GLY A 135 -16.61 -8.31 35.36
N PRO A 136 -16.60 -9.29 34.47
CA PRO A 136 -15.97 -9.11 33.19
C PRO A 136 -16.67 -7.95 32.49
N GLY A 137 -15.97 -6.81 32.40
CA GLY A 137 -16.43 -5.66 31.62
C GLY A 137 -16.76 -6.09 30.20
N PRO A 138 -17.67 -5.40 29.49
CA PRO A 138 -17.97 -5.73 28.12
C PRO A 138 -16.66 -5.77 27.36
N ALA A 139 -16.45 -6.85 26.59
CA ALA A 139 -15.28 -7.02 25.74
C ALA A 139 -15.05 -5.75 24.92
N PRO A 140 -13.80 -5.30 24.72
CA PRO A 140 -13.52 -4.10 23.96
C PRO A 140 -14.23 -4.20 22.61
N ARG A 141 -15.07 -3.21 22.29
CA ARG A 141 -15.82 -3.19 21.03
C ARG A 141 -14.83 -3.10 19.89
N ARG A 142 -14.93 -4.00 18.91
CA ARG A 142 -14.14 -3.93 17.69
C ARG A 142 -14.49 -2.65 16.94
N THR A 143 -13.47 -1.95 16.49
CA THR A 143 -13.62 -0.72 15.72
C THR A 143 -13.55 -1.05 14.24
N VAL A 144 -14.58 -0.67 13.49
CA VAL A 144 -14.69 -0.90 12.04
C VAL A 144 -14.82 0.44 11.34
N GLU A 145 -13.94 0.70 10.39
CA GLU A 145 -14.03 1.88 9.54
C GLU A 145 -14.66 1.51 8.19
N ILE A 146 -15.61 2.32 7.72
CA ILE A 146 -16.15 2.22 6.37
C ILE A 146 -15.47 3.31 5.53
N ALA A 147 -14.58 2.90 4.65
CA ALA A 147 -13.90 3.78 3.70
C ALA A 147 -14.88 4.31 2.64
N PRO A 148 -14.59 5.47 2.00
CA PRO A 148 -15.34 5.92 0.84
C PRO A 148 -15.31 4.87 -0.28
N LEU A 149 -16.47 4.64 -0.93
CA LEU A 149 -16.56 3.71 -2.04
C LEU A 149 -15.85 4.29 -3.28
N SER A 150 -15.11 3.45 -3.98
CA SER A 150 -14.58 3.77 -5.30
C SER A 150 -15.67 3.62 -6.37
N PHE A 151 -15.54 4.32 -7.50
CA PHE A 151 -16.55 4.29 -8.58
C PHE A 151 -15.97 3.72 -9.85
N ILE A 152 -16.78 2.87 -10.51
CA ILE A 152 -16.54 2.38 -11.87
C ILE A 152 -17.69 2.88 -12.74
N ASN A 153 -17.38 3.58 -13.83
CA ASN A 153 -18.37 4.22 -14.72
C ASN A 153 -19.37 5.11 -13.96
N PRO A 154 -18.93 6.17 -13.24
CA PRO A 154 -19.77 6.89 -12.31
C PRO A 154 -20.95 7.59 -13.01
N ALA A 155 -22.15 7.42 -12.46
CA ALA A 155 -23.34 8.17 -12.84
C ALA A 155 -23.36 9.57 -12.16
N PRO A 156 -24.12 10.54 -12.66
CA PRO A 156 -24.18 11.89 -12.08
C PRO A 156 -24.56 11.96 -10.60
N ASN A 157 -25.22 10.94 -10.07
CA ASN A 157 -25.66 10.82 -8.67
C ASN A 157 -24.82 9.82 -7.87
N ALA A 158 -23.67 9.39 -8.38
CA ALA A 158 -22.80 8.35 -7.78
C ALA A 158 -22.48 8.64 -6.31
N GLY A 159 -22.09 9.86 -5.96
CA GLY A 159 -21.78 10.25 -4.59
C GLY A 159 -22.96 10.12 -3.62
N GLN A 160 -24.17 10.53 -4.05
CA GLN A 160 -25.37 10.42 -3.22
C GLN A 160 -25.75 8.96 -2.95
N LEU A 161 -25.62 8.10 -3.96
CA LEU A 161 -25.89 6.67 -3.83
C LEU A 161 -24.86 6.00 -2.93
N ALA A 162 -23.58 6.36 -3.05
CA ALA A 162 -22.52 5.86 -2.19
C ALA A 162 -22.72 6.25 -0.72
N ASP A 163 -23.11 7.49 -0.44
CA ASP A 163 -23.44 7.94 0.92
C ASP A 163 -24.64 7.17 1.50
N GLU A 164 -25.64 6.83 0.67
CA GLU A 164 -26.78 6.02 1.11
C GLU A 164 -26.37 4.58 1.43
N ILE A 165 -25.52 3.98 0.57
CA ILE A 165 -24.95 2.64 0.80
C ILE A 165 -24.12 2.62 2.09
N GLN A 166 -23.23 3.59 2.28
CA GLN A 166 -22.43 3.69 3.52
C GLN A 166 -23.30 3.83 4.77
N ARG A 167 -24.35 4.68 4.70
CA ARG A 167 -25.30 4.81 5.82
C ARG A 167 -26.02 3.50 6.10
N ARG A 168 -26.37 2.73 5.08
CA ARG A 168 -27.04 1.44 5.20
C ARG A 168 -26.13 0.40 5.84
N LEU A 169 -24.87 0.31 5.36
CA LEU A 169 -23.85 -0.57 5.95
C LEU A 169 -23.63 -0.21 7.43
N ALA A 170 -23.40 1.06 7.74
CA ALA A 170 -23.18 1.54 9.10
C ALA A 170 -24.39 1.22 10.02
N HIS A 171 -25.62 1.43 9.52
CA HIS A 171 -26.83 1.15 10.29
C HIS A 171 -26.97 -0.33 10.69
N VAL A 172 -26.69 -1.24 9.77
CA VAL A 172 -26.74 -2.69 10.04
C VAL A 172 -25.66 -3.09 11.04
N LEU A 173 -24.43 -2.58 10.86
CA LEU A 173 -23.28 -2.93 11.71
C LEU A 173 -23.40 -2.38 13.15
N ILE A 174 -24.00 -1.21 13.33
CA ILE A 174 -24.18 -0.58 14.67
C ILE A 174 -25.26 -1.29 15.47
N ARG A 175 -26.28 -1.86 14.83
CA ARG A 175 -27.48 -2.40 15.47
C ARG A 175 -27.19 -3.50 16.51
N GLU A 176 -26.15 -4.28 16.33
CA GLU A 176 -25.80 -5.38 17.24
C GLU A 176 -25.03 -4.92 18.50
N GLY A 177 -24.65 -3.65 18.59
CA GLY A 177 -24.06 -3.04 19.79
C GLY A 177 -22.65 -3.52 20.17
N CYS A 178 -22.06 -4.45 19.42
CA CYS A 178 -20.72 -5.02 19.67
C CYS A 178 -19.60 -4.36 18.85
N LEU A 179 -19.95 -3.48 17.89
CA LEU A 179 -19.02 -2.79 17.02
C LEU A 179 -19.06 -1.28 17.24
N GLN A 180 -17.89 -0.64 17.08
CA GLN A 180 -17.77 0.81 16.95
C GLN A 180 -17.50 1.12 15.47
N VAL A 181 -18.47 1.75 14.79
CA VAL A 181 -18.38 2.02 13.35
C VAL A 181 -17.99 3.48 13.11
N ILE A 182 -16.98 3.70 12.28
CA ILE A 182 -16.52 5.01 11.82
C ILE A 182 -16.78 5.07 10.32
N ALA A 183 -17.72 5.90 9.85
CA ALA A 183 -17.95 6.11 8.44
C ALA A 183 -17.30 7.44 7.98
N GLN A 184 -16.56 7.40 6.89
CA GLN A 184 -15.98 8.61 6.29
C GLN A 184 -16.90 9.11 5.17
N PRO A 185 -17.33 10.40 5.19
CA PRO A 185 -18.19 10.94 4.14
C PRO A 185 -17.42 11.06 2.83
N HIS A 186 -18.12 10.91 1.70
CA HIS A 186 -17.57 11.24 0.40
C HIS A 186 -17.35 12.75 0.32
N SER A 187 -16.11 13.18 0.15
CA SER A 187 -15.77 14.60 -0.01
C SER A 187 -16.23 15.08 -1.39
N THR A 188 -16.95 16.21 -1.45
CA THR A 188 -17.30 16.91 -2.68
C THR A 188 -16.15 17.75 -3.25
N ALA A 189 -14.96 17.71 -2.66
CA ALA A 189 -13.76 18.31 -3.23
C ALA A 189 -13.34 17.55 -4.49
N PRO A 190 -12.92 18.24 -5.58
CA PRO A 190 -12.40 17.55 -6.75
C PRO A 190 -11.24 16.68 -6.31
N ALA A 191 -11.42 15.38 -6.43
CA ALA A 191 -10.47 14.41 -5.98
C ALA A 191 -9.22 14.48 -6.85
N ILE A 192 -8.15 15.02 -6.29
CA ILE A 192 -6.86 14.40 -6.46
C ILE A 192 -6.91 13.17 -5.52
N GLU A 193 -7.81 12.28 -5.82
CA GLU A 193 -7.93 10.99 -5.15
C GLU A 193 -6.98 10.02 -5.79
N LEU A 194 -5.77 10.09 -5.37
CA LEU A 194 -4.87 8.97 -5.36
C LEU A 194 -5.49 7.92 -4.43
N ASN A 195 -6.22 6.99 -5.07
CA ASN A 195 -6.55 5.65 -4.58
C ASN A 195 -6.60 5.47 -3.06
N GLY A 196 -7.79 5.33 -2.56
CA GLY A 196 -8.33 4.93 -1.26
C GLY A 196 -7.45 4.65 -0.02
N LEU A 197 -6.16 4.49 -0.14
CA LEU A 197 -5.23 4.13 0.93
C LEU A 197 -4.61 5.31 1.70
N SER A 198 -4.69 6.55 1.21
CA SER A 198 -4.20 7.72 1.96
C SER A 198 -5.02 8.02 3.22
N ARG A 199 -6.13 7.33 3.45
CA ARG A 199 -7.05 7.56 4.56
C ARG A 199 -7.01 6.48 5.66
N HIS A 200 -6.35 5.35 5.43
CA HIS A 200 -6.41 4.20 6.35
C HIS A 200 -5.38 4.20 7.48
N LEU A 201 -4.85 5.35 7.86
CA LEU A 201 -4.10 5.50 9.12
C LEU A 201 -5.05 5.69 10.32
N THR A 202 -6.13 4.92 10.36
CA THR A 202 -7.07 4.95 11.48
C THR A 202 -6.76 3.87 12.51
N ASN A 203 -7.26 4.07 13.73
CA ASN A 203 -7.13 3.08 14.80
C ASN A 203 -8.21 1.99 14.74
N ALA A 204 -8.79 1.74 13.57
CA ALA A 204 -9.79 0.71 13.37
C ALA A 204 -9.16 -0.68 13.33
N ASP A 205 -9.84 -1.68 13.92
CA ASP A 205 -9.40 -3.07 13.86
C ASP A 205 -9.61 -3.66 12.46
N TYR A 206 -10.67 -3.19 11.79
CA TYR A 206 -11.05 -3.59 10.44
C TYR A 206 -11.40 -2.37 9.60
N VAL A 207 -11.13 -2.46 8.30
CA VAL A 207 -11.56 -1.48 7.29
C VAL A 207 -12.46 -2.17 6.28
N ILE A 208 -13.60 -1.56 5.99
CA ILE A 208 -14.50 -1.95 4.92
C ILE A 208 -14.18 -1.07 3.72
N GLU A 209 -13.69 -1.68 2.66
CA GLU A 209 -13.50 -1.05 1.35
C GLU A 209 -14.58 -1.53 0.40
N GLY A 210 -14.89 -0.77 -0.65
CA GLY A 210 -15.82 -1.20 -1.67
C GLY A 210 -15.72 -0.42 -2.96
N SER A 211 -16.24 -1.04 -4.01
CA SER A 211 -16.38 -0.41 -5.33
C SER A 211 -17.83 -0.51 -5.80
N LEU A 212 -18.30 0.58 -6.42
CA LEU A 212 -19.64 0.70 -6.99
C LEU A 212 -19.53 0.90 -8.50
N GLU A 213 -20.00 -0.08 -9.24
CA GLU A 213 -20.07 -0.06 -10.70
C GLU A 213 -21.49 0.26 -11.17
N PHE A 214 -21.61 1.18 -12.13
CA PHE A 214 -22.87 1.55 -12.76
C PHE A 214 -23.02 0.82 -14.09
N LEU A 215 -24.01 -0.09 -14.15
CA LEU A 215 -24.33 -0.89 -15.32
C LEU A 215 -25.60 -0.35 -16.01
N PRO A 216 -25.82 -0.64 -17.30
CA PRO A 216 -27.06 -0.24 -17.99
C PRO A 216 -28.35 -0.80 -17.36
N THR A 217 -28.25 -1.92 -16.64
CA THR A 217 -29.36 -2.65 -16.01
C THR A 217 -29.40 -2.52 -14.50
N GLY A 218 -28.62 -1.59 -13.88
CA GLY A 218 -28.59 -1.42 -12.44
C GLY A 218 -27.20 -1.05 -11.92
N SER A 219 -26.92 -1.41 -10.67
CA SER A 219 -25.63 -1.15 -10.03
C SER A 219 -25.07 -2.42 -9.42
N HIS A 220 -23.76 -2.57 -9.49
CA HIS A 220 -23.02 -3.68 -8.90
C HIS A 220 -22.13 -3.12 -7.77
N LEU A 221 -22.29 -3.63 -6.56
CA LEU A 221 -21.53 -3.25 -5.37
C LEU A 221 -20.68 -4.43 -4.92
N ILE A 222 -19.39 -4.20 -4.79
CA ILE A 222 -18.46 -5.13 -4.15
C ILE A 222 -18.02 -4.51 -2.84
N VAL A 223 -18.01 -5.29 -1.77
CA VAL A 223 -17.54 -4.89 -0.45
C VAL A 223 -16.54 -5.91 0.06
N GLN A 224 -15.46 -5.41 0.60
CA GLN A 224 -14.35 -6.21 1.13
C GLN A 224 -14.06 -5.79 2.57
N LEU A 225 -13.76 -6.77 3.42
CA LEU A 225 -13.33 -6.57 4.80
C LEU A 225 -11.83 -6.77 4.90
N PHE A 226 -11.15 -5.74 5.31
CA PHE A 226 -9.71 -5.72 5.47
C PHE A 226 -9.34 -5.69 6.95
N ASN A 227 -8.48 -6.59 7.40
CA ASN A 227 -7.95 -6.56 8.76
C ASN A 227 -6.78 -5.58 8.83
N SER A 228 -6.90 -4.55 9.67
CA SER A 228 -5.88 -3.51 9.81
C SER A 228 -4.60 -4.00 10.49
N ALA A 229 -4.66 -5.10 11.24
CA ALA A 229 -3.52 -5.62 11.99
C ALA A 229 -2.54 -6.39 11.09
N ASP A 230 -3.05 -7.23 10.19
CA ASP A 230 -2.23 -8.11 9.34
C ASP A 230 -2.29 -7.77 7.86
N GLY A 231 -3.13 -6.81 7.48
CA GLY A 231 -3.27 -6.37 6.11
C GLY A 231 -3.98 -7.36 5.18
N SER A 232 -4.62 -8.41 5.73
CA SER A 232 -5.31 -9.42 4.95
C SER A 232 -6.78 -9.06 4.72
N TYR A 233 -7.30 -9.44 3.56
CA TYR A 233 -8.74 -9.47 3.32
C TYR A 233 -9.34 -10.66 4.06
N LYS A 234 -10.37 -10.41 4.87
CA LYS A 234 -11.06 -11.45 5.66
C LYS A 234 -12.36 -11.91 5.02
N TRP A 235 -12.93 -11.08 4.19
CA TRP A 235 -14.20 -11.35 3.57
C TRP A 235 -14.38 -10.45 2.35
N SER A 236 -15.02 -10.97 1.29
CA SER A 236 -15.42 -10.22 0.11
C SER A 236 -16.73 -10.78 -0.41
N GLU A 237 -17.68 -9.92 -0.71
CA GLU A 237 -18.97 -10.29 -1.30
C GLU A 237 -19.46 -9.18 -2.22
N ALA A 238 -20.24 -9.56 -3.25
CA ALA A 238 -20.78 -8.64 -4.22
C ALA A 238 -22.29 -8.81 -4.35
N THR A 239 -22.99 -7.71 -4.67
CA THR A 239 -24.42 -7.74 -4.91
C THR A 239 -24.81 -6.81 -6.06
N ASN A 240 -25.81 -7.24 -6.83
CA ASN A 240 -26.47 -6.40 -7.84
C ASN A 240 -27.74 -5.81 -7.26
N PHE A 241 -28.03 -4.56 -7.57
CA PHE A 241 -29.25 -3.88 -7.13
C PHE A 241 -29.69 -2.79 -8.11
N GLU A 242 -30.98 -2.42 -8.05
CA GLU A 242 -31.53 -1.30 -8.80
C GLU A 242 -32.04 -0.24 -7.80
N TYR A 243 -31.46 0.96 -7.83
CA TYR A 243 -31.95 2.04 -6.97
C TYR A 243 -33.39 2.41 -7.31
N PRO A 244 -34.29 2.58 -6.31
CA PRO A 244 -34.03 2.73 -4.87
C PRO A 244 -34.04 1.44 -4.01
N ASP A 245 -34.14 0.25 -4.61
CA ASP A 245 -34.17 -1.01 -3.86
C ASP A 245 -32.76 -1.41 -3.40
N LEU A 246 -32.48 -1.25 -2.11
CA LEU A 246 -31.21 -1.60 -1.46
C LEU A 246 -31.27 -2.88 -0.63
N ARG A 247 -32.20 -3.82 -0.92
CA ARG A 247 -32.30 -5.09 -0.18
C ARG A 247 -31.02 -5.92 -0.30
N GLY A 248 -30.43 -6.03 -1.48
CA GLY A 248 -29.14 -6.71 -1.70
C GLY A 248 -28.02 -6.11 -0.85
N VAL A 249 -27.95 -4.78 -0.76
CA VAL A 249 -26.97 -4.10 0.12
C VAL A 249 -27.19 -4.43 1.60
N THR A 250 -28.45 -4.58 2.03
CA THR A 250 -28.77 -4.95 3.40
C THR A 250 -28.39 -6.40 3.70
N GLU A 251 -28.63 -7.33 2.76
CA GLU A 251 -28.25 -8.73 2.89
C GLU A 251 -26.73 -8.90 2.94
N LEU A 252 -25.99 -8.18 2.11
CA LEU A 252 -24.54 -8.12 2.11
C LEU A 252 -24.01 -7.58 3.45
N ALA A 253 -24.62 -6.50 3.99
CA ALA A 253 -24.26 -5.95 5.30
C ALA A 253 -24.50 -6.95 6.45
N GLN A 254 -25.56 -7.78 6.37
CA GLN A 254 -25.83 -8.85 7.35
C GLN A 254 -24.84 -10.01 7.22
N SER A 255 -24.37 -10.33 6.01
CA SER A 255 -23.31 -11.31 5.78
C SER A 255 -22.00 -10.84 6.39
N LEU A 256 -21.61 -9.60 6.13
CA LEU A 256 -20.45 -8.95 6.69
C LEU A 256 -20.50 -8.91 8.23
N LEU A 257 -21.67 -8.61 8.82
CA LEU A 257 -21.85 -8.60 10.27
C LEU A 257 -21.60 -9.98 10.87
N ARG A 258 -22.08 -11.05 10.24
CA ARG A 258 -21.82 -12.44 10.69
C ARG A 258 -20.33 -12.73 10.75
N GLU A 259 -19.56 -12.30 9.76
CA GLU A 259 -18.10 -12.46 9.74
C GLU A 259 -17.41 -11.67 10.86
N LEU A 260 -17.83 -10.42 11.10
CA LEU A 260 -17.27 -9.56 12.13
C LEU A 260 -17.58 -10.03 13.56
N VAL A 261 -18.73 -10.68 13.78
CA VAL A 261 -19.21 -11.13 15.11
C VAL A 261 -18.86 -12.60 15.39
N ALA A 262 -18.55 -13.39 14.37
CA ALA A 262 -18.16 -14.79 14.54
C ALA A 262 -17.01 -14.93 15.55
N PRO A 263 -17.11 -15.88 16.52
CA PRO A 263 -16.00 -16.13 17.42
C PRO A 263 -14.79 -16.60 16.61
N PRO A 264 -13.59 -16.07 16.91
CA PRO A 264 -12.42 -16.37 16.12
C PRO A 264 -11.94 -17.81 16.41
N ASP A 265 -12.31 -18.78 15.59
CA ASP A 265 -11.70 -20.12 15.59
C ASP A 265 -10.22 -20.09 15.20
N HIS A 266 -9.73 -18.96 14.70
CA HIS A 266 -8.34 -18.70 14.34
C HIS A 266 -7.59 -17.79 15.34
N ALA A 267 -8.17 -17.43 16.48
CA ALA A 267 -7.56 -16.54 17.47
C ALA A 267 -6.25 -17.07 18.10
N VAL A 268 -5.92 -18.34 17.92
CA VAL A 268 -4.68 -18.94 18.45
C VAL A 268 -3.47 -18.61 17.58
N ILE A 269 -3.67 -18.38 16.27
CA ILE A 269 -2.59 -18.06 15.32
C ILE A 269 -2.37 -16.54 15.22
N ALA A 270 -3.43 -15.74 15.30
CA ALA A 270 -3.37 -14.28 15.25
C ALA A 270 -2.68 -13.62 16.46
N ARG A 271 -2.53 -14.33 17.60
CA ARG A 271 -1.87 -13.80 18.82
C ARG A 271 -0.34 -13.65 18.71
N ARG A 272 0.28 -14.00 17.59
CA ARG A 272 1.71 -13.74 17.33
C ARG A 272 1.95 -12.52 16.44
N HIS A 273 0.91 -11.80 16.03
CA HIS A 273 1.07 -10.56 15.29
C HIS A 273 1.39 -9.44 16.28
N SER A 274 2.43 -8.71 15.98
CA SER A 274 2.95 -7.61 16.76
C SER A 274 1.85 -6.62 17.15
N GLU A 275 1.69 -6.38 18.45
CA GLU A 275 0.79 -5.36 19.01
C GLU A 275 1.33 -3.93 18.82
N HIS A 276 2.48 -3.78 18.13
CA HIS A 276 3.14 -2.49 17.97
C HIS A 276 2.54 -1.70 16.81
N LYS A 277 1.97 -0.55 17.13
CA LYS A 277 1.39 0.41 16.18
C LYS A 277 2.38 0.81 15.08
N GLU A 278 3.64 0.96 15.43
CA GLU A 278 4.71 1.35 14.52
C GLU A 278 4.89 0.35 13.36
N ILE A 279 4.80 -0.94 13.65
CA ILE A 279 4.95 -2.01 12.66
C ILE A 279 3.81 -1.93 11.64
N ARG A 280 2.59 -1.79 12.14
CA ARG A 280 1.40 -1.63 11.31
C ARG A 280 1.49 -0.36 10.45
N ASP A 281 1.89 0.77 11.04
CA ASP A 281 2.02 2.04 10.33
C ASP A 281 3.05 1.93 9.19
N PHE A 282 4.21 1.30 9.42
CA PHE A 282 5.21 1.06 8.37
C PHE A 282 4.70 0.07 7.31
N TYR A 283 4.05 -1.00 7.70
CA TYR A 283 3.49 -1.97 6.75
C TYR A 283 2.44 -1.32 5.83
N LEU A 284 1.49 -0.57 6.38
CA LEU A 284 0.47 0.13 5.60
C LEU A 284 1.08 1.21 4.70
N GLN A 285 2.09 1.96 5.17
CA GLN A 285 2.84 2.91 4.35
C GLN A 285 3.57 2.19 3.21
N GLY A 286 4.18 1.04 3.49
CA GLY A 286 4.84 0.22 2.48
C GLY A 286 3.87 -0.25 1.40
N ARG A 287 2.70 -0.74 1.78
CA ARG A 287 1.63 -1.12 0.84
C ARG A 287 1.09 0.05 0.03
N TYR A 288 0.95 1.21 0.64
CA TYR A 288 0.58 2.44 -0.07
C TYR A 288 1.60 2.78 -1.15
N TYR A 289 2.89 2.84 -0.80
CA TYR A 289 3.95 3.12 -1.77
C TYR A 289 4.01 2.06 -2.88
N TRP A 290 3.79 0.79 -2.55
CA TRP A 290 3.71 -0.29 -3.51
C TRP A 290 2.68 -0.03 -4.63
N LYS A 291 1.47 0.40 -4.27
CA LYS A 291 0.38 0.66 -5.24
C LYS A 291 0.69 1.81 -6.20
N LEU A 292 1.53 2.76 -5.83
CA LEU A 292 1.91 3.88 -6.70
C LEU A 292 2.81 3.48 -7.88
N ALA A 293 3.48 2.34 -7.80
CA ALA A 293 4.29 1.71 -8.85
C ALA A 293 5.31 2.64 -9.54
N THR A 294 5.83 3.67 -8.83
CA THR A 294 6.91 4.52 -9.31
C THR A 294 8.25 4.09 -8.70
N PRO A 295 9.42 4.40 -9.32
CA PRO A 295 10.73 4.03 -8.77
C PRO A 295 10.94 4.48 -7.33
N ASP A 296 10.56 5.72 -7.02
CA ASP A 296 10.70 6.29 -5.67
C ASP A 296 9.74 5.62 -4.69
N SER A 297 8.50 5.34 -5.13
CA SER A 297 7.53 4.68 -4.28
C SER A 297 7.90 3.22 -4.00
N ILE A 298 8.44 2.49 -4.96
CA ILE A 298 8.91 1.12 -4.72
C ILE A 298 10.11 1.11 -3.76
N ARG A 299 11.07 2.04 -3.89
CA ARG A 299 12.15 2.19 -2.89
C ARG A 299 11.63 2.51 -1.49
N ASN A 300 10.66 3.41 -1.39
CA ASN A 300 10.01 3.74 -0.13
C ASN A 300 9.24 2.56 0.46
N SER A 301 8.60 1.75 -0.39
CA SER A 301 7.94 0.51 0.00
C SER A 301 8.91 -0.48 0.65
N VAL A 302 10.05 -0.74 0.00
CA VAL A 302 11.12 -1.60 0.55
C VAL A 302 11.62 -1.05 1.89
N ALA A 303 11.87 0.27 2.00
CA ALA A 303 12.31 0.90 3.24
C ALA A 303 11.28 0.75 4.36
N CYS A 304 9.99 0.95 4.07
CA CYS A 304 8.92 0.81 5.05
C CYS A 304 8.78 -0.64 5.54
N PHE A 305 8.81 -1.63 4.64
CA PHE A 305 8.75 -3.03 5.06
C PHE A 305 9.99 -3.45 5.86
N THR A 306 11.17 -2.97 5.49
CA THR A 306 12.39 -3.19 6.28
C THR A 306 12.26 -2.58 7.67
N SER A 307 11.77 -1.34 7.78
CA SER A 307 11.54 -0.71 9.08
C SER A 307 10.51 -1.45 9.93
N ALA A 308 9.44 -2.00 9.32
CA ALA A 308 8.50 -2.84 10.04
C ALA A 308 9.17 -4.08 10.64
N LEU A 309 10.08 -4.71 9.88
CA LEU A 309 10.82 -5.90 10.29
C LEU A 309 11.94 -5.62 11.31
N ASP A 310 12.49 -4.40 11.32
CA ASP A 310 13.43 -3.94 12.35
C ASP A 310 12.75 -3.83 13.72
N PHE A 311 11.42 -3.53 13.75
CA PHE A 311 10.62 -3.53 14.97
C PHE A 311 10.19 -4.93 15.40
N ASP A 312 9.81 -5.79 14.44
CA ASP A 312 9.43 -7.19 14.69
C ASP A 312 9.90 -8.11 13.57
N SER A 313 10.99 -8.78 13.81
CA SER A 313 11.56 -9.78 12.89
C SER A 313 10.71 -11.06 12.72
N ASN A 314 9.63 -11.22 13.50
CA ASN A 314 8.68 -12.33 13.38
C ASN A 314 7.40 -11.95 12.61
N TYR A 315 7.33 -10.75 12.03
CA TYR A 315 6.18 -10.29 11.28
C TYR A 315 6.14 -10.92 9.87
N ALA A 316 5.46 -12.07 9.72
CA ALA A 316 5.42 -12.86 8.49
C ALA A 316 4.92 -12.05 7.27
N ALA A 317 3.84 -11.25 7.42
CA ALA A 317 3.31 -10.43 6.34
C ALA A 317 4.31 -9.34 5.88
N GLY A 318 5.11 -8.79 6.81
CA GLY A 318 6.19 -7.87 6.49
C GLY A 318 7.27 -8.51 5.62
N TRP A 319 7.66 -9.75 5.93
CA TRP A 319 8.60 -10.51 5.13
C TRP A 319 8.07 -10.85 3.74
N ALA A 320 6.79 -11.27 3.62
CA ALA A 320 6.14 -11.52 2.34
C ALA A 320 6.12 -10.25 1.47
N ALA A 321 5.70 -9.13 2.05
CA ALA A 321 5.64 -7.84 1.36
C ALA A 321 7.03 -7.33 0.93
N LEU A 322 8.05 -7.49 1.78
CA LEU A 322 9.44 -7.15 1.43
C LEU A 322 9.94 -7.97 0.24
N SER A 323 9.68 -9.29 0.24
CA SER A 323 10.06 -10.16 -0.87
C SER A 323 9.43 -9.71 -2.19
N GLN A 324 8.13 -9.43 -2.19
CA GLN A 324 7.43 -8.94 -3.39
C GLN A 324 7.95 -7.57 -3.84
N ALA A 325 8.23 -6.65 -2.91
CA ALA A 325 8.79 -5.34 -3.23
C ALA A 325 10.19 -5.43 -3.86
N LEU A 326 11.03 -6.34 -3.38
CA LEU A 326 12.34 -6.62 -3.95
C LEU A 326 12.24 -7.26 -5.35
N LEU A 327 11.29 -8.20 -5.54
CA LEU A 327 11.03 -8.82 -6.85
C LEU A 327 10.63 -7.77 -7.89
N VAL A 328 9.65 -6.92 -7.57
CA VAL A 328 9.23 -5.83 -8.45
C VAL A 328 10.37 -4.83 -8.70
N SER A 329 11.15 -4.49 -7.67
CA SER A 329 12.32 -3.64 -7.82
C SER A 329 13.33 -4.20 -8.84
N SER A 330 13.53 -5.51 -8.81
CA SER A 330 14.42 -6.20 -9.76
C SER A 330 13.80 -6.27 -11.16
N MET A 331 12.52 -6.61 -11.29
CA MET A 331 11.82 -6.70 -12.58
C MET A 331 11.82 -5.36 -13.33
N PHE A 332 11.69 -4.24 -12.63
CA PHE A 332 11.71 -2.91 -13.25
C PHE A 332 13.12 -2.27 -13.31
N GLY A 333 14.17 -3.00 -12.92
CA GLY A 333 15.54 -2.54 -13.01
C GLY A 333 15.96 -1.49 -11.98
N PHE A 334 15.24 -1.37 -10.85
CA PHE A 334 15.63 -0.47 -9.75
C PHE A 334 16.72 -1.07 -8.87
N LEU A 335 16.77 -2.39 -8.79
CA LEU A 335 17.83 -3.16 -8.11
C LEU A 335 18.35 -4.23 -9.05
N ALA A 336 19.66 -4.47 -9.00
CA ALA A 336 20.25 -5.58 -9.74
C ALA A 336 19.74 -6.92 -9.19
N PRO A 337 19.49 -7.93 -10.06
CA PRO A 337 19.06 -9.26 -9.62
C PRO A 337 20.03 -9.88 -8.61
N GLN A 338 21.34 -9.60 -8.73
CA GLN A 338 22.36 -10.08 -7.78
C GLN A 338 22.23 -9.46 -6.38
N GLU A 339 21.77 -8.19 -6.30
CA GLU A 339 21.58 -7.51 -5.02
C GLU A 339 20.24 -7.88 -4.35
N ALA A 340 19.21 -8.09 -5.16
CA ALA A 340 17.85 -8.35 -4.69
C ALA A 340 17.58 -9.84 -4.48
N GLY A 341 18.21 -10.73 -5.27
CA GLY A 341 17.85 -12.14 -5.39
C GLY A 341 17.90 -12.92 -4.09
N ASP A 342 19.05 -12.91 -3.41
CA ASP A 342 19.19 -13.61 -2.13
C ASP A 342 18.26 -13.04 -1.07
N ARG A 343 18.12 -11.71 -1.02
CA ARG A 343 17.26 -11.02 -0.06
C ARG A 343 15.77 -11.34 -0.27
N MET A 344 15.28 -11.32 -1.53
CA MET A 344 13.88 -11.63 -1.80
C MET A 344 13.56 -13.10 -1.50
N LYS A 345 14.50 -14.01 -1.79
CA LYS A 345 14.35 -15.43 -1.50
C LYS A 345 14.36 -15.73 -0.01
N GLU A 346 15.30 -15.15 0.73
CA GLU A 346 15.36 -15.25 2.18
C GLU A 346 14.06 -14.73 2.82
N ALA A 347 13.60 -13.56 2.37
CA ALA A 347 12.37 -12.96 2.87
C ALA A 347 11.14 -13.85 2.62
N ALA A 348 11.01 -14.42 1.42
CA ALA A 348 9.90 -15.32 1.08
C ALA A 348 9.92 -16.59 1.95
N LEU A 349 11.08 -17.23 2.08
CA LEU A 349 11.26 -18.44 2.92
C LEU A 349 10.98 -18.14 4.39
N LYS A 350 11.43 -16.98 4.88
CA LYS A 350 11.17 -16.53 6.25
C LYS A 350 9.69 -16.31 6.50
N ALA A 351 8.97 -15.68 5.56
CA ALA A 351 7.52 -15.48 5.66
C ALA A 351 6.77 -16.81 5.82
N VAL A 352 7.05 -17.78 4.95
CA VAL A 352 6.43 -19.13 5.03
C VAL A 352 6.81 -19.85 6.32
N SER A 353 8.06 -19.74 6.77
CA SER A 353 8.52 -20.40 8.02
C SER A 353 7.85 -19.82 9.27
N LEU A 354 7.56 -18.52 9.27
CA LEU A 354 6.89 -17.83 10.38
C LEU A 354 5.39 -18.09 10.41
N ASN A 355 4.76 -18.10 9.24
CA ASN A 355 3.32 -18.40 9.12
C ASN A 355 3.03 -19.20 7.84
N PRO A 356 3.01 -20.54 7.91
CA PRO A 356 2.75 -21.40 6.75
C PRO A 356 1.28 -21.40 6.29
N LEU A 357 0.40 -20.67 6.98
CA LEU A 357 -1.00 -20.48 6.61
C LEU A 357 -1.27 -19.06 6.06
N LEU A 358 -0.24 -18.26 5.82
CA LEU A 358 -0.36 -16.92 5.26
C LEU A 358 -0.34 -16.99 3.73
N PRO A 359 -1.44 -16.68 3.03
CA PRO A 359 -1.51 -16.75 1.56
C PRO A 359 -0.42 -15.92 0.88
N GLU A 360 -0.20 -14.69 1.34
CA GLU A 360 0.79 -13.77 0.78
C GLU A 360 2.24 -14.30 0.90
N ALA A 361 2.53 -15.12 1.90
CA ALA A 361 3.84 -15.75 2.02
C ALA A 361 4.07 -16.77 0.89
N HIS A 362 3.02 -17.53 0.53
CA HIS A 362 3.06 -18.48 -0.58
C HIS A 362 3.08 -17.76 -1.94
N VAL A 363 2.37 -16.64 -2.09
CA VAL A 363 2.51 -15.75 -3.28
C VAL A 363 3.94 -15.28 -3.44
N ALA A 364 4.56 -14.78 -2.37
CA ALA A 364 5.93 -14.30 -2.42
C ALA A 364 6.91 -15.42 -2.81
N LEU A 365 6.82 -16.57 -2.17
CA LEU A 365 7.70 -17.71 -2.45
C LEU A 365 7.47 -18.26 -3.86
N GLY A 366 6.22 -18.44 -4.28
CA GLY A 366 5.88 -18.94 -5.61
C GLY A 366 6.36 -18.03 -6.73
N SER A 367 6.23 -16.71 -6.55
CA SER A 367 6.74 -15.71 -7.51
C SER A 367 8.27 -15.73 -7.61
N VAL A 368 8.99 -15.83 -6.50
CA VAL A 368 10.45 -15.93 -6.49
C VAL A 368 10.94 -17.23 -7.13
N LEU A 369 10.32 -18.36 -6.80
CA LEU A 369 10.65 -19.64 -7.41
C LEU A 369 10.43 -19.65 -8.92
N SER A 370 9.38 -18.98 -9.41
CA SER A 370 9.06 -18.88 -10.82
C SER A 370 9.99 -17.92 -11.57
N LEU A 371 10.15 -16.69 -11.09
CA LEU A 371 10.77 -15.61 -11.87
C LEU A 371 12.28 -15.45 -11.62
N LEU A 372 12.79 -15.90 -10.46
CA LEU A 372 14.21 -15.85 -10.12
C LEU A 372 14.88 -17.22 -10.27
N ASP A 373 14.30 -18.26 -9.67
CA ASP A 373 14.89 -19.61 -9.64
C ASP A 373 14.53 -20.43 -10.89
N TRP A 374 13.47 -20.02 -11.64
CA TRP A 374 12.90 -20.73 -12.79
C TRP A 374 12.46 -22.15 -12.45
N ASN A 375 12.13 -22.36 -11.18
CA ASN A 375 11.60 -23.63 -10.69
C ASN A 375 10.06 -23.62 -10.78
N TRP A 376 9.56 -23.74 -12.01
CA TRP A 376 8.14 -23.61 -12.32
C TRP A 376 7.26 -24.54 -11.51
N ALA A 377 7.66 -25.81 -11.37
CA ALA A 377 6.85 -26.78 -10.65
C ALA A 377 6.74 -26.48 -9.14
N ALA A 378 7.79 -25.96 -8.53
CA ALA A 378 7.74 -25.53 -7.14
C ALA A 378 6.95 -24.22 -7.01
N GLY A 379 7.15 -23.27 -7.93
CA GLY A 379 6.41 -22.02 -7.97
C GLY A 379 4.90 -22.25 -8.12
N GLU A 380 4.50 -23.12 -9.04
CA GLU A 380 3.08 -23.51 -9.26
C GLU A 380 2.44 -24.02 -7.96
N ARG A 381 3.10 -24.97 -7.25
CA ARG A 381 2.56 -25.51 -5.99
C ARG A 381 2.37 -24.44 -4.91
N GLU A 382 3.30 -23.49 -4.79
CA GLU A 382 3.19 -22.42 -3.80
C GLU A 382 2.06 -21.45 -4.15
N LEU A 383 1.90 -21.09 -5.44
CA LEU A 383 0.82 -20.22 -5.91
C LEU A 383 -0.56 -20.89 -5.77
N GLU A 384 -0.68 -22.17 -6.14
CA GLU A 384 -1.91 -22.96 -5.90
C GLU A 384 -2.22 -23.04 -4.39
N LYS A 385 -1.18 -23.19 -3.55
CA LYS A 385 -1.33 -23.21 -2.09
C LYS A 385 -1.87 -21.89 -1.56
N SER A 386 -1.43 -20.75 -2.10
CA SER A 386 -1.95 -19.45 -1.69
C SER A 386 -3.45 -19.33 -1.99
N ILE A 387 -3.88 -19.74 -3.19
CA ILE A 387 -5.31 -19.74 -3.59
C ILE A 387 -6.13 -20.70 -2.74
N GLN A 388 -5.58 -21.87 -2.39
CA GLN A 388 -6.26 -22.82 -1.48
C GLN A 388 -6.45 -22.25 -0.07
N LEU A 389 -5.50 -21.45 0.42
CA LEU A 389 -5.58 -20.82 1.73
C LEU A 389 -6.55 -19.65 1.75
N ASP A 390 -6.60 -18.85 0.68
CA ASP A 390 -7.57 -17.79 0.50
C ASP A 390 -7.93 -17.63 -0.99
N SER A 391 -9.04 -18.20 -1.39
CA SER A 391 -9.56 -18.12 -2.77
C SER A 391 -10.24 -16.77 -3.08
N HIS A 392 -10.34 -15.87 -2.10
CA HIS A 392 -10.90 -14.52 -2.25
C HIS A 392 -9.82 -13.43 -2.28
N ASP A 393 -8.54 -13.78 -2.10
CA ASP A 393 -7.44 -12.84 -2.31
C ASP A 393 -7.10 -12.73 -3.81
N PRO A 394 -7.34 -11.58 -4.46
CA PRO A 394 -7.02 -11.39 -5.87
C PRO A 394 -5.51 -11.50 -6.17
N THR A 395 -4.65 -11.30 -5.16
CA THR A 395 -3.19 -11.30 -5.34
C THR A 395 -2.65 -12.67 -5.76
N GLY A 396 -3.19 -13.74 -5.16
CA GLY A 396 -2.83 -15.12 -5.50
C GLY A 396 -3.16 -15.44 -6.95
N HIS A 397 -4.37 -15.10 -7.39
CA HIS A 397 -4.84 -15.31 -8.76
C HIS A 397 -4.00 -14.53 -9.78
N VAL A 398 -3.66 -13.26 -9.52
CA VAL A 398 -2.79 -12.46 -10.41
C VAL A 398 -1.40 -13.06 -10.52
N ALA A 399 -0.78 -13.44 -9.40
CA ALA A 399 0.55 -14.04 -9.41
C ALA A 399 0.57 -15.38 -10.15
N TYR A 400 -0.47 -16.20 -9.97
CA TYR A 400 -0.63 -17.46 -10.71
C TYR A 400 -0.87 -17.23 -12.19
N GLY A 401 -1.68 -16.24 -12.56
CA GLY A 401 -1.87 -15.82 -13.96
C GLY A 401 -0.56 -15.43 -14.64
N ILE A 402 0.31 -14.65 -13.99
CA ILE A 402 1.65 -14.29 -14.51
C ILE A 402 2.53 -15.55 -14.68
N HIS A 403 2.52 -16.46 -13.70
CA HIS A 403 3.23 -17.72 -13.76
C HIS A 403 2.78 -18.57 -14.99
N LEU A 404 1.47 -18.74 -15.16
CA LEU A 404 0.88 -19.47 -16.27
C LEU A 404 1.22 -18.84 -17.63
N ALA A 405 1.20 -17.50 -17.71
CA ALA A 405 1.59 -16.77 -18.91
C ALA A 405 3.05 -17.04 -19.31
N CYS A 406 3.98 -17.01 -18.34
CA CYS A 406 5.38 -17.36 -18.60
C CYS A 406 5.55 -18.79 -19.15
N ARG A 407 4.63 -19.70 -18.76
CA ARG A 407 4.52 -21.06 -19.28
C ARG A 407 3.73 -21.15 -20.60
N GLU A 408 3.35 -20.02 -21.20
CA GLU A 408 2.54 -19.89 -22.42
C GLU A 408 1.15 -20.58 -22.33
N LYS A 409 0.64 -20.80 -21.11
CA LYS A 409 -0.73 -21.29 -20.83
C LYS A 409 -1.71 -20.12 -20.76
N PHE A 410 -1.88 -19.40 -21.88
CA PHE A 410 -2.55 -18.08 -21.91
C PHE A 410 -4.02 -18.13 -21.50
N GLU A 411 -4.79 -19.16 -21.93
CA GLU A 411 -6.21 -19.28 -21.57
C GLU A 411 -6.40 -19.46 -20.06
N SER A 412 -5.56 -20.30 -19.43
CA SER A 412 -5.59 -20.47 -17.98
C SER A 412 -5.12 -19.21 -17.26
N ALA A 413 -4.13 -18.50 -17.81
CA ALA A 413 -3.66 -17.23 -17.25
C ALA A 413 -4.75 -16.16 -17.27
N LEU A 414 -5.50 -16.06 -18.38
CA LEU A 414 -6.63 -15.14 -18.50
C LEU A 414 -7.71 -15.47 -17.47
N ALA A 415 -8.10 -16.74 -17.33
CA ALA A 415 -9.12 -17.16 -16.37
C ALA A 415 -8.74 -16.78 -14.92
N GLU A 416 -7.47 -16.95 -14.54
CA GLU A 416 -7.02 -16.58 -13.20
C GLU A 416 -7.07 -15.06 -12.98
N VAL A 417 -6.63 -14.25 -13.96
CA VAL A 417 -6.67 -12.80 -13.81
C VAL A 417 -8.10 -12.24 -13.90
N GLU A 418 -8.96 -12.83 -14.72
CA GLU A 418 -10.40 -12.53 -14.74
C GLU A 418 -11.03 -12.85 -13.38
N ARG A 419 -10.65 -13.98 -12.76
CA ARG A 419 -11.08 -14.30 -11.39
C ARG A 419 -10.63 -13.25 -10.36
N ALA A 420 -9.40 -12.75 -10.46
CA ALA A 420 -8.94 -11.65 -9.61
C ALA A 420 -9.78 -10.38 -9.80
N LEU A 421 -10.21 -10.10 -11.03
CA LEU A 421 -11.04 -8.94 -11.34
C LEU A 421 -12.51 -9.11 -10.95
N GLU A 422 -13.02 -10.35 -10.90
CA GLU A 422 -14.34 -10.62 -10.29
C GLU A 422 -14.32 -10.29 -8.79
N LEU A 423 -13.17 -10.49 -8.10
CA LEU A 423 -13.00 -10.21 -6.69
C LEU A 423 -12.74 -8.71 -6.42
N ASP A 424 -12.00 -8.03 -7.28
CA ASP A 424 -11.73 -6.58 -7.21
C ASP A 424 -11.64 -5.96 -8.62
N PRO A 425 -12.80 -5.57 -9.21
CA PRO A 425 -12.84 -5.02 -10.57
C PRO A 425 -12.14 -3.68 -10.73
N ALA A 426 -12.02 -2.89 -9.65
CA ALA A 426 -11.40 -1.57 -9.68
C ALA A 426 -9.87 -1.62 -9.50
N SER A 427 -9.30 -2.76 -9.21
CA SER A 427 -7.87 -2.90 -8.96
C SER A 427 -7.06 -2.63 -10.23
N LEU A 428 -6.21 -1.60 -10.17
CA LEU A 428 -5.47 -1.13 -11.35
C LEU A 428 -4.45 -2.15 -11.86
N PHE A 429 -3.77 -2.85 -10.96
CA PHE A 429 -2.72 -3.78 -11.35
C PHE A 429 -3.27 -5.06 -12.03
N PRO A 430 -4.30 -5.75 -11.50
CA PRO A 430 -4.94 -6.86 -12.23
C PRO A 430 -5.48 -6.45 -13.60
N ASN A 431 -6.11 -5.27 -13.70
CA ASN A 431 -6.58 -4.73 -14.98
C ASN A 431 -5.43 -4.48 -15.97
N PHE A 432 -4.29 -3.98 -15.50
CA PHE A 432 -3.08 -3.85 -16.31
C PHE A 432 -2.56 -5.23 -16.76
N ILE A 433 -2.51 -6.22 -15.87
CA ILE A 433 -2.07 -7.59 -16.20
C ILE A 433 -3.00 -8.25 -17.21
N LEU A 434 -4.32 -8.02 -17.12
CA LEU A 434 -5.26 -8.52 -18.12
C LEU A 434 -4.94 -7.95 -19.52
N GLY A 435 -4.73 -6.64 -19.63
CA GLY A 435 -4.32 -6.00 -20.88
C GLY A 435 -2.98 -6.53 -21.41
N TRP A 436 -2.00 -6.74 -20.52
CA TRP A 436 -0.72 -7.35 -20.87
C TRP A 436 -0.90 -8.79 -21.39
N LEU A 437 -1.75 -9.61 -20.74
CA LEU A 437 -2.07 -10.98 -21.17
C LEU A 437 -2.67 -11.01 -22.58
N TYR A 438 -3.63 -10.12 -22.86
CA TYR A 438 -4.14 -9.95 -24.23
C TYR A 438 -3.02 -9.63 -25.22
N GLY A 439 -2.09 -8.74 -24.88
CA GLY A 439 -0.96 -8.38 -25.73
C GLY A 439 -0.03 -9.56 -26.03
N VAL A 440 0.42 -10.30 -25.00
CA VAL A 440 1.31 -11.45 -25.18
C VAL A 440 0.64 -12.65 -25.83
N SER A 441 -0.70 -12.77 -25.75
CA SER A 441 -1.49 -13.73 -26.50
C SER A 441 -1.88 -13.25 -27.90
N ARG A 442 -1.33 -12.09 -28.37
CA ARG A 442 -1.54 -11.49 -29.70
C ARG A 442 -2.96 -10.95 -29.93
N ARG A 443 -3.74 -10.76 -28.89
CA ARG A 443 -5.07 -10.14 -28.88
C ARG A 443 -4.94 -8.63 -28.68
N TYR A 444 -4.33 -7.96 -29.65
CA TYR A 444 -3.88 -6.57 -29.50
C TYR A 444 -5.03 -5.55 -29.37
N ASP A 445 -6.19 -5.79 -30.01
CA ASP A 445 -7.33 -4.86 -29.93
C ASP A 445 -7.96 -4.89 -28.54
N GLU A 446 -8.06 -6.08 -27.94
CA GLU A 446 -8.50 -6.22 -26.55
C GLU A 446 -7.47 -5.63 -25.58
N ALA A 447 -6.16 -5.81 -25.84
CA ALA A 447 -5.11 -5.19 -25.04
C ALA A 447 -5.22 -3.66 -25.06
N VAL A 448 -5.41 -3.04 -26.24
CA VAL A 448 -5.62 -1.59 -26.36
C VAL A 448 -6.86 -1.17 -25.56
N SER A 449 -7.99 -1.85 -25.75
CA SER A 449 -9.24 -1.51 -25.08
C SER A 449 -9.09 -1.57 -23.56
N GLN A 450 -8.45 -2.62 -23.03
CA GLN A 450 -8.23 -2.81 -21.60
C GLN A 450 -7.29 -1.75 -21.02
N HIS A 451 -6.17 -1.45 -21.68
CA HIS A 451 -5.25 -0.42 -21.20
C HIS A 451 -5.84 1.00 -21.31
N MET A 452 -6.69 1.29 -22.31
CA MET A 452 -7.43 2.53 -22.39
C MET A 452 -8.38 2.68 -21.20
N LEU A 453 -9.10 1.62 -20.82
CA LEU A 453 -9.94 1.63 -19.62
C LEU A 453 -9.13 2.00 -18.37
N VAL A 454 -7.97 1.36 -18.14
CA VAL A 454 -7.13 1.65 -16.97
C VAL A 454 -6.59 3.09 -17.01
N SER A 455 -6.23 3.61 -18.19
CA SER A 455 -5.75 5.00 -18.31
C SER A 455 -6.82 6.03 -18.04
N GLN A 456 -8.09 5.72 -18.29
CA GLN A 456 -9.23 6.56 -17.94
C GLN A 456 -9.53 6.53 -16.44
N LEU A 457 -9.42 5.34 -15.82
CA LEU A 457 -9.64 5.17 -14.37
C LEU A 457 -8.54 5.86 -13.54
N ALA A 458 -7.30 5.85 -14.02
CA ALA A 458 -6.15 6.42 -13.33
C ALA A 458 -5.17 7.09 -14.32
N PRO A 459 -5.44 8.34 -14.74
CA PRO A 459 -4.61 9.03 -15.75
C PRO A 459 -3.13 9.22 -15.35
N ASP A 460 -2.85 9.32 -14.05
CA ASP A 460 -1.49 9.46 -13.53
C ASP A 460 -0.75 8.12 -13.32
N TYR A 461 -1.44 7.00 -13.55
CA TYR A 461 -0.85 5.67 -13.45
C TYR A 461 -0.11 5.32 -14.75
N GLY A 462 1.19 5.26 -14.72
CA GLY A 462 2.02 5.13 -15.93
C GLY A 462 1.95 3.77 -16.63
N LEU A 463 1.60 2.68 -15.94
CA LEU A 463 1.58 1.31 -16.50
C LEU A 463 0.65 1.14 -17.72
N PRO A 464 -0.59 1.67 -17.75
CA PRO A 464 -1.45 1.52 -18.93
C PRO A 464 -0.87 2.17 -20.18
N TYR A 465 -0.17 3.30 -20.08
CA TYR A 465 0.50 3.91 -21.23
C TYR A 465 1.64 3.05 -21.74
N PHE A 466 2.39 2.39 -20.85
CA PHE A 466 3.39 1.39 -21.23
C PHE A 466 2.73 0.19 -21.93
N GLY A 467 1.62 -0.32 -21.41
CA GLY A 467 0.84 -1.39 -22.01
C GLY A 467 0.26 -1.03 -23.38
N LEU A 468 -0.26 0.20 -23.54
CA LEU A 468 -0.71 0.73 -24.85
C LEU A 468 0.44 0.74 -25.84
N GLY A 469 1.63 1.22 -25.42
CA GLY A 469 2.81 1.20 -26.27
C GLY A 469 3.16 -0.21 -26.75
N LEU A 470 3.14 -1.21 -25.88
CA LEU A 470 3.36 -2.62 -26.25
C LEU A 470 2.31 -3.14 -27.23
N ALA A 471 1.03 -2.84 -26.98
CA ALA A 471 -0.07 -3.30 -27.83
C ALA A 471 -0.02 -2.67 -29.22
N TYR A 472 0.25 -1.36 -29.33
CA TYR A 472 0.43 -0.70 -30.63
C TYR A 472 1.68 -1.18 -31.36
N ALA A 473 2.79 -1.42 -30.65
CA ALA A 473 3.98 -2.03 -31.24
C ALA A 473 3.69 -3.42 -31.81
N GLY A 474 2.92 -4.25 -31.09
CA GLY A 474 2.47 -5.55 -31.57
C GLY A 474 1.57 -5.48 -32.81
N LYS A 475 0.80 -4.41 -32.99
CA LYS A 475 0.01 -4.12 -34.20
C LYS A 475 0.87 -3.57 -35.36
N GLY A 476 2.16 -3.30 -35.15
CA GLY A 476 3.02 -2.63 -36.12
C GLY A 476 2.79 -1.12 -36.25
N MET A 477 2.02 -0.52 -35.35
CA MET A 477 1.71 0.92 -35.30
C MET A 477 2.77 1.63 -34.43
N PHE A 478 4.01 1.72 -34.97
CA PHE A 478 5.18 2.13 -34.17
C PHE A 478 5.16 3.58 -33.75
N ASP A 479 4.61 4.50 -34.55
CA ASP A 479 4.50 5.92 -34.18
C ASP A 479 3.51 6.12 -33.02
N ASP A 480 2.37 5.41 -33.01
CA ASP A 480 1.44 5.41 -31.89
C ASP A 480 2.07 4.79 -30.64
N ALA A 481 2.81 3.69 -30.81
CA ALA A 481 3.55 3.07 -29.72
C ALA A 481 4.55 4.04 -29.07
N ILE A 482 5.34 4.77 -29.89
CA ILE A 482 6.30 5.79 -29.43
C ILE A 482 5.58 6.90 -28.63
N ALA A 483 4.44 7.38 -29.15
CA ALA A 483 3.64 8.40 -28.45
C ALA A 483 3.18 7.94 -27.07
N HIS A 484 2.69 6.69 -26.95
CA HIS A 484 2.24 6.13 -25.69
C HIS A 484 3.41 5.86 -24.74
N PHE A 485 4.54 5.33 -25.18
CA PHE A 485 5.73 5.17 -24.36
C PHE A 485 6.28 6.49 -23.83
N THR A 486 6.19 7.57 -24.62
CA THR A 486 6.57 8.90 -24.19
C THR A 486 5.65 9.42 -23.07
N ASN A 487 4.36 9.13 -23.14
CA ASN A 487 3.38 9.45 -22.11
C ASN A 487 3.51 8.57 -20.86
N ALA A 488 4.15 7.39 -20.95
CA ALA A 488 4.47 6.53 -19.81
C ALA A 488 5.56 7.10 -18.88
N ASN A 489 6.01 8.34 -19.11
CA ASN A 489 7.08 9.02 -18.38
C ASN A 489 6.95 9.01 -16.82
N PRO A 490 5.76 8.98 -16.19
CA PRO A 490 5.67 8.83 -14.73
C PRO A 490 6.34 7.57 -14.20
N LEU A 491 6.45 6.50 -14.99
CA LEU A 491 7.09 5.25 -14.57
C LEU A 491 8.59 5.39 -14.36
N LYS A 492 9.27 6.30 -15.07
CA LYS A 492 10.74 6.44 -15.07
C LYS A 492 11.50 5.12 -15.05
N CYS A 493 10.85 4.03 -15.51
CA CYS A 493 11.44 2.70 -15.69
C CYS A 493 12.40 2.79 -16.88
N ARG A 494 13.51 3.47 -16.65
CA ARG A 494 14.38 3.95 -17.71
C ARG A 494 14.87 2.85 -18.65
N SER A 495 15.23 1.66 -18.14
CA SER A 495 15.81 0.63 -18.99
C SER A 495 14.78 -0.07 -19.89
N LEU A 496 13.72 -0.65 -19.31
CA LEU A 496 12.70 -1.36 -20.10
C LEU A 496 11.96 -0.42 -21.06
N LEU A 497 11.56 0.78 -20.59
CA LEU A 497 10.91 1.77 -21.45
C LEU A 497 11.82 2.21 -22.61
N ARG A 498 13.11 2.48 -22.35
CA ARG A 498 14.08 2.82 -23.41
C ARG A 498 14.30 1.67 -24.38
N GLY A 499 14.32 0.43 -23.89
CA GLY A 499 14.38 -0.76 -24.74
C GLY A 499 13.24 -0.81 -25.74
N GLN A 500 12.01 -0.58 -25.26
CA GLN A 500 10.81 -0.58 -26.10
C GLN A 500 10.75 0.62 -27.06
N LEU A 501 11.12 1.82 -26.60
CA LEU A 501 11.25 3.00 -27.46
C LEU A 501 12.27 2.77 -28.57
N GLY A 502 13.47 2.28 -28.23
CA GLY A 502 14.50 2.01 -29.21
C GLY A 502 14.09 0.93 -30.22
N TYR A 503 13.37 -0.11 -29.78
CA TYR A 503 12.75 -1.09 -30.67
C TYR A 503 11.78 -0.42 -31.65
N CYS A 504 10.85 0.39 -31.15
CA CYS A 504 9.87 1.06 -32.00
C CYS A 504 10.51 2.07 -32.96
N TYR A 505 11.53 2.83 -32.52
CA TYR A 505 12.30 3.69 -33.43
C TYR A 505 12.97 2.89 -34.57
N ALA A 506 13.59 1.76 -34.23
CA ALA A 506 14.23 0.90 -35.23
C ALA A 506 13.22 0.36 -36.25
N MET A 507 12.06 -0.12 -35.77
CA MET A 507 10.97 -0.65 -36.61
C MET A 507 10.29 0.43 -37.48
N ALA A 508 10.23 1.68 -36.98
CA ALA A 508 9.76 2.84 -37.75
C ALA A 508 10.81 3.38 -38.76
N GLY A 509 11.97 2.71 -38.91
CA GLY A 509 13.06 3.17 -39.78
C GLY A 509 13.91 4.31 -39.20
N ARG A 510 13.67 4.72 -37.97
CA ARG A 510 14.32 5.83 -37.24
C ARG A 510 15.58 5.30 -36.53
N ARG A 511 16.55 4.83 -37.36
CA ARG A 511 17.74 4.13 -36.87
C ARG A 511 18.62 4.96 -35.93
N GLU A 512 18.72 6.27 -36.17
CA GLU A 512 19.55 7.15 -35.35
C GLU A 512 19.00 7.28 -33.94
N GLU A 513 17.68 7.45 -33.80
CA GLU A 513 17.01 7.51 -32.48
C GLU A 513 17.11 6.17 -31.73
N ALA A 514 17.00 5.04 -32.43
CA ALA A 514 17.23 3.74 -31.83
C ALA A 514 18.67 3.60 -31.28
N LEU A 515 19.68 4.09 -31.97
CA LEU A 515 21.07 4.10 -31.51
C LEU A 515 21.30 5.09 -30.37
N GLN A 516 20.56 6.21 -30.33
CA GLN A 516 20.56 7.13 -29.19
C GLN A 516 20.04 6.47 -27.92
N GLU A 517 18.98 5.63 -28.00
CA GLU A 517 18.49 4.86 -26.86
C GLU A 517 19.54 3.85 -26.34
N ILE A 518 20.30 3.20 -27.23
CA ILE A 518 21.43 2.34 -26.83
C ILE A 518 22.49 3.15 -26.08
N SER A 519 22.84 4.34 -26.59
CA SER A 519 23.81 5.22 -25.96
C SER A 519 23.34 5.65 -24.55
N ALA A 520 22.07 6.03 -24.43
CA ALA A 520 21.45 6.42 -23.16
C ALA A 520 21.35 5.27 -22.15
N LEU A 521 21.18 4.02 -22.60
CA LEU A 521 21.26 2.82 -21.75
C LEU A 521 22.68 2.53 -21.27
N ASN A 522 23.71 2.88 -22.06
CA ASN A 522 25.12 2.71 -21.70
C ASN A 522 25.66 3.82 -20.79
N GLU A 523 24.98 4.96 -20.70
CA GLU A 523 25.36 6.00 -19.74
C GLU A 523 25.28 5.46 -18.32
N ARG A 524 26.18 5.91 -17.43
CA ARG A 524 26.21 5.48 -16.03
C ARG A 524 24.87 5.82 -15.34
N SER A 525 24.00 4.83 -15.25
CA SER A 525 22.78 4.90 -14.47
C SER A 525 23.06 4.41 -13.04
N PRO A 526 22.53 5.06 -12.01
CA PRO A 526 22.55 4.51 -10.65
C PRO A 526 21.69 3.25 -10.51
N ASN A 527 20.84 2.95 -11.50
CA ASN A 527 19.94 1.80 -11.52
C ASN A 527 20.52 0.68 -12.41
N TYR A 528 20.09 -0.54 -12.15
CA TYR A 528 20.38 -1.69 -13.01
C TYR A 528 19.78 -1.47 -14.41
N VAL A 529 20.57 -1.76 -15.42
CA VAL A 529 20.12 -1.75 -16.83
C VAL A 529 19.96 -3.20 -17.28
N SER A 530 18.70 -3.64 -17.45
CA SER A 530 18.41 -4.98 -17.93
C SER A 530 18.98 -5.21 -19.33
N PRO A 531 19.75 -6.28 -19.55
CA PRO A 531 20.23 -6.63 -20.89
C PRO A 531 19.08 -6.88 -21.88
N VAL A 532 17.88 -7.26 -21.42
CA VAL A 532 16.69 -7.41 -22.26
C VAL A 532 16.36 -6.13 -23.03
N SER A 533 16.62 -4.96 -22.44
CA SER A 533 16.41 -3.66 -23.10
C SER A 533 17.27 -3.47 -24.34
N PHE A 534 18.53 -3.88 -24.28
CA PHE A 534 19.42 -3.88 -25.45
C PHE A 534 18.98 -4.91 -26.48
N ALA A 535 18.58 -6.10 -26.03
CA ALA A 535 18.11 -7.17 -26.91
C ALA A 535 16.92 -6.72 -27.76
N ALA A 536 15.95 -6.02 -27.15
CA ALA A 536 14.79 -5.48 -27.87
C ALA A 536 15.22 -4.50 -28.98
N ILE A 537 16.12 -3.56 -28.68
CA ILE A 537 16.59 -2.59 -29.68
C ILE A 537 17.32 -3.29 -30.81
N TYR A 538 18.22 -4.24 -30.52
CA TYR A 538 18.97 -4.97 -31.57
C TYR A 538 18.04 -5.88 -32.38
N ALA A 539 16.99 -6.45 -31.79
CA ALA A 539 15.99 -7.18 -32.58
C ALA A 539 15.27 -6.26 -33.57
N GLY A 540 14.88 -5.05 -33.15
CA GLY A 540 14.29 -4.04 -34.06
C GLY A 540 15.27 -3.55 -35.16
N LEU A 541 16.58 -3.47 -34.86
CA LEU A 541 17.61 -3.11 -35.79
C LEU A 541 17.97 -4.25 -36.78
N ASN A 542 17.28 -5.40 -36.68
CA ASN A 542 17.55 -6.62 -37.45
C ASN A 542 19.00 -7.16 -37.26
N ASP A 543 19.46 -7.12 -35.99
CA ASP A 543 20.75 -7.65 -35.56
C ASP A 543 20.53 -8.79 -34.56
N PRO A 544 20.18 -10.01 -35.04
CA PRO A 544 19.86 -11.14 -34.17
C PRO A 544 21.05 -11.59 -33.32
N GLU A 545 22.28 -11.43 -33.82
CA GLU A 545 23.48 -11.83 -33.10
C GLU A 545 23.64 -11.04 -31.78
N ARG A 546 23.52 -9.70 -31.85
CA ARG A 546 23.60 -8.87 -30.66
C ARG A 546 22.36 -9.03 -29.76
N ALA A 547 21.18 -9.18 -30.36
CA ALA A 547 19.97 -9.42 -29.61
C ALA A 547 20.09 -10.69 -28.74
N LEU A 548 20.49 -11.82 -29.36
CA LEU A 548 20.70 -13.10 -28.66
C LEU A 548 21.82 -13.02 -27.62
N HIS A 549 22.92 -12.34 -27.91
CA HIS A 549 23.99 -12.11 -26.94
C HIS A 549 23.48 -11.40 -25.67
N HIS A 550 22.65 -10.37 -25.83
CA HIS A 550 22.07 -9.66 -24.67
C HIS A 550 21.04 -10.49 -23.92
N LEU A 551 20.26 -11.34 -24.60
CA LEU A 551 19.37 -12.29 -23.91
C LEU A 551 20.15 -13.33 -23.11
N GLU A 552 21.26 -13.83 -23.61
CA GLU A 552 22.17 -14.73 -22.89
C GLU A 552 22.76 -14.03 -21.64
N ARG A 553 23.16 -12.76 -21.76
CA ARG A 553 23.61 -11.95 -20.61
C ARG A 553 22.49 -11.77 -19.57
N ALA A 554 21.25 -11.58 -19.99
CA ALA A 554 20.12 -11.51 -19.08
C ALA A 554 19.90 -12.83 -18.33
N LEU A 555 20.04 -13.95 -19.03
CA LEU A 555 19.99 -15.28 -18.45
C LEU A 555 21.10 -15.51 -17.41
N GLU A 556 22.35 -15.11 -17.73
CA GLU A 556 23.49 -15.21 -16.81
C GLU A 556 23.33 -14.32 -15.58
N ALA A 557 22.77 -13.13 -15.76
CA ALA A 557 22.47 -12.19 -14.69
C ALA A 557 21.28 -12.61 -13.82
N ARG A 558 20.58 -13.71 -14.15
CA ARG A 558 19.31 -14.11 -13.53
C ARG A 558 18.28 -12.98 -13.50
N ASP A 559 18.16 -12.28 -14.63
CA ASP A 559 17.25 -11.16 -14.77
C ASP A 559 15.79 -11.63 -14.60
N THR A 560 15.14 -11.15 -13.55
CA THR A 560 13.78 -11.56 -13.17
C THR A 560 12.73 -11.10 -14.20
N SER A 561 13.06 -10.12 -15.03
CA SER A 561 12.19 -9.65 -16.11
C SER A 561 12.27 -10.54 -17.37
N LEU A 562 13.31 -11.36 -17.52
CA LEU A 562 13.56 -12.14 -18.73
C LEU A 562 12.40 -13.06 -19.10
N PRO A 563 11.85 -13.93 -18.20
CA PRO A 563 10.77 -14.84 -18.58
C PRO A 563 9.53 -14.12 -19.10
N VAL A 564 9.20 -12.96 -18.50
CA VAL A 564 8.03 -12.15 -18.87
C VAL A 564 8.25 -11.46 -20.22
N ASN A 565 9.42 -10.88 -20.44
CA ASN A 565 9.70 -10.13 -21.67
C ASN A 565 9.91 -11.03 -22.90
N LEU A 566 10.36 -12.29 -22.73
CA LEU A 566 10.46 -13.23 -23.87
C LEU A 566 9.10 -13.53 -24.53
N LEU A 567 7.99 -13.20 -23.91
CA LEU A 567 6.64 -13.35 -24.46
C LEU A 567 6.29 -12.24 -25.47
N ASN A 568 6.98 -11.13 -25.42
CA ASN A 568 6.71 -9.95 -26.23
C ASN A 568 6.99 -10.19 -27.73
N PRO A 569 6.27 -9.49 -28.63
CA PRO A 569 6.38 -9.69 -30.07
C PRO A 569 7.72 -9.29 -30.68
N GLU A 570 8.50 -8.42 -30.05
CA GLU A 570 9.81 -8.00 -30.54
C GLU A 570 10.82 -9.16 -30.70
N PHE A 571 10.60 -10.26 -29.99
CA PHE A 571 11.46 -11.45 -30.08
C PHE A 571 10.88 -12.57 -30.96
N ASP A 572 9.74 -12.35 -31.63
CA ASP A 572 9.11 -13.40 -32.46
C ASP A 572 10.02 -13.85 -33.62
N THR A 573 10.79 -12.94 -34.19
CA THR A 573 11.76 -13.26 -35.25
C THR A 573 12.92 -14.13 -34.78
N LEU A 574 13.21 -14.11 -33.47
CA LEU A 574 14.30 -14.89 -32.87
C LEU A 574 13.87 -16.28 -32.42
N ARG A 575 12.55 -16.55 -32.37
CA ARG A 575 12.02 -17.80 -31.80
C ARG A 575 12.51 -19.06 -32.49
N SER A 576 12.81 -19.01 -33.77
CA SER A 576 13.35 -20.14 -34.52
C SER A 576 14.87 -20.33 -34.37
N GLU A 577 15.57 -19.36 -33.79
CA GLU A 577 17.01 -19.40 -33.61
C GLU A 577 17.42 -20.45 -32.55
N PRO A 578 18.39 -21.32 -32.82
CA PRO A 578 18.84 -22.34 -31.85
C PRO A 578 19.29 -21.77 -30.51
N ARG A 579 19.95 -20.59 -30.52
CA ARG A 579 20.39 -19.91 -29.29
C ARG A 579 19.20 -19.43 -28.46
N PHE A 580 18.15 -18.93 -29.11
CA PHE A 580 16.90 -18.56 -28.40
C PHE A 580 16.24 -19.78 -27.78
N GLN A 581 16.18 -20.90 -28.48
CA GLN A 581 15.66 -22.15 -27.94
C GLN A 581 16.51 -22.67 -26.77
N ALA A 582 17.83 -22.52 -26.82
CA ALA A 582 18.72 -22.87 -25.70
C ALA A 582 18.46 -21.97 -24.46
N ILE A 583 18.16 -20.67 -24.65
CA ILE A 583 17.75 -19.78 -23.55
C ILE A 583 16.45 -20.29 -22.95
N ARG A 584 15.44 -20.59 -23.76
CA ARG A 584 14.15 -21.13 -23.29
C ARG A 584 14.33 -22.46 -22.51
N GLN A 585 15.18 -23.34 -23.02
CA GLN A 585 15.50 -24.61 -22.34
C GLN A 585 16.13 -24.39 -20.97
N ARG A 586 17.09 -23.47 -20.85
CA ARG A 586 17.71 -23.12 -19.56
C ARG A 586 16.74 -22.47 -18.58
N LEU A 587 15.73 -21.77 -19.09
CA LEU A 587 14.62 -21.24 -18.31
C LEU A 587 13.57 -22.32 -17.94
N GLY A 588 13.70 -23.56 -18.42
CA GLY A 588 12.71 -24.62 -18.17
C GLY A 588 11.40 -24.43 -18.96
N LEU A 589 11.42 -23.71 -20.07
CA LEU A 589 10.28 -23.40 -20.94
C LEU A 589 10.30 -24.28 -22.21
N THR A 590 10.40 -25.59 -22.05
CA THR A 590 10.78 -26.54 -23.13
C THR A 590 9.63 -27.26 -23.82
N GLU A 591 8.38 -27.01 -23.50
CA GLU A 591 7.31 -27.63 -24.27
C GLU A 591 7.18 -26.95 -25.64
N PRO A 592 7.35 -27.67 -26.76
CA PRO A 592 7.10 -27.10 -28.09
C PRO A 592 5.63 -26.72 -28.19
N ARG A 593 5.34 -25.56 -28.76
CA ARG A 593 3.98 -25.24 -29.20
C ARG A 593 3.51 -26.32 -30.19
N PRO A 594 2.28 -26.84 -30.04
CA PRO A 594 1.71 -27.72 -31.07
C PRO A 594 1.60 -27.00 -32.43
#